data_317be644d7f7224556eb97b5d1151fe4
#
_entry.id   317be644d7f7224556eb97b5d1151fe4
#
_cell.length_a   1.000
_cell.length_b   1.000
_cell.length_c   1.000
_cell.angle_alpha   90.00
_cell.angle_beta   90.00
_cell.angle_gamma   90.00
#
_symmetry.space_group_name_H-M   'P 1'
#
loop_
_entity.id
_entity.type
_entity.pdbx_description
1 polymer ?
#
loop_
_entity_poly.entity_id
_entity_poly.type
_entity_poly.pdbx_seq_one_letter_code
_entity_poly.pdbx_strand_id
1 'polypeptide(L)'
;MSSHTNIVQEKALQLMQSIGQNTYLKSIMSGMMLILPVTIMSSVATLVKVFPFAPYQDFLLRHNLTRFFDIPITFTNNFLAVIVAFSVAYTLAKNFDVDGFMSGLISMISFFILTPYDLGEIGPLGQSFSIPGQWLGPMGLFTAILVAIISTRIFVAITRKGLIIKXXXXXXXXXXXXXXXRSLH
;
A
#
# COMPACT_ATOMS: atom_id res chain seq x y z
N MET A 1 -32.55 29.47 -15.06
CA MET A 1 -31.99 28.34 -14.31
C MET A 1 -30.84 27.62 -15.01
N SER A 2 -30.70 27.74 -16.31
CA SER A 2 -29.65 27.09 -17.10
C SER A 2 -28.23 27.70 -16.95
N SER A 3 -28.14 29.00 -16.63
CA SER A 3 -26.85 29.70 -16.54
C SER A 3 -25.97 29.24 -15.37
N HIS A 4 -26.57 29.03 -14.19
CA HIS A 4 -25.84 28.58 -12.99
C HIS A 4 -25.33 27.15 -13.14
N THR A 5 -26.09 26.28 -13.79
CA THR A 5 -25.71 24.89 -14.03
C THR A 5 -24.47 24.83 -14.94
N ASN A 6 -24.43 25.68 -15.97
CA ASN A 6 -23.30 25.72 -16.91
C ASN A 6 -22.02 26.23 -16.22
N ILE A 7 -22.12 27.24 -15.35
CA ILE A 7 -20.97 27.79 -14.61
C ILE A 7 -20.40 26.72 -13.65
N VAL A 8 -21.28 25.97 -12.97
CA VAL A 8 -20.87 24.90 -12.05
C VAL A 8 -20.16 23.78 -12.85
N GLN A 9 -20.72 23.42 -14.02
CA GLN A 9 -20.12 22.40 -14.88
C GLN A 9 -18.76 22.84 -15.41
N GLU A 10 -18.62 24.08 -15.87
CA GLU A 10 -17.34 24.62 -16.35
C GLU A 10 -16.29 24.63 -15.25
N LYS A 11 -16.64 25.08 -14.05
CA LYS A 11 -15.72 25.08 -12.90
C LYS A 11 -15.32 23.66 -12.50
N ALA A 12 -16.27 22.73 -12.53
CA ALA A 12 -15.99 21.32 -12.25
C ALA A 12 -15.01 20.73 -13.29
N LEU A 13 -15.22 21.04 -14.56
CA LEU A 13 -14.32 20.59 -15.65
C LEU A 13 -12.92 21.19 -15.49
N GLN A 14 -12.82 22.48 -15.17
CA GLN A 14 -11.54 23.15 -14.94
C GLN A 14 -10.80 22.54 -13.74
N LEU A 15 -11.51 22.24 -12.66
CA LEU A 15 -10.95 21.57 -11.47
C LEU A 15 -10.46 20.17 -11.84
N MET A 16 -11.26 19.41 -12.59
CA MET A 16 -10.88 18.05 -13.02
C MET A 16 -9.63 18.09 -13.90
N GLN A 17 -9.53 19.07 -14.81
CA GLN A 17 -8.35 19.25 -15.67
C GLN A 17 -7.12 19.61 -14.83
N SER A 18 -7.29 20.53 -13.87
CA SER A 18 -6.22 20.96 -12.97
C SER A 18 -5.72 19.79 -12.10
N ILE A 19 -6.65 18.99 -11.59
CA ILE A 19 -6.32 17.78 -10.81
C ILE A 19 -5.57 16.78 -11.69
N GLY A 20 -6.04 16.57 -12.92
CA GLY A 20 -5.42 15.63 -13.86
C GLY A 20 -4.01 16.01 -14.27
N GLN A 21 -3.68 17.31 -14.22
CA GLN A 21 -2.34 17.82 -14.56
C GLN A 21 -1.40 17.80 -13.34
N ASN A 22 -1.92 17.71 -12.13
CA ASN A 22 -1.09 17.69 -10.91
C ASN A 22 -0.51 16.30 -10.69
N THR A 23 0.81 16.18 -10.77
CA THR A 23 1.54 14.91 -10.65
C THR A 23 1.20 14.18 -9.35
N TYR A 24 1.06 14.91 -8.25
CA TYR A 24 0.76 14.30 -6.94
C TYR A 24 -0.64 13.73 -6.89
N LEU A 25 -1.63 14.52 -7.31
CA LEU A 25 -3.03 14.08 -7.32
C LEU A 25 -3.22 12.91 -8.28
N LYS A 26 -2.61 12.99 -9.47
CA LYS A 26 -2.61 11.90 -10.45
C LYS A 26 -2.01 10.62 -9.84
N SER A 27 -0.88 10.75 -9.12
CA SER A 27 -0.19 9.60 -8.50
C SER A 27 -1.03 8.97 -7.37
N ILE A 28 -1.68 9.81 -6.55
CA ILE A 28 -2.58 9.32 -5.49
C ILE A 28 -3.73 8.53 -6.12
N MET A 29 -4.40 9.12 -7.13
CA MET A 29 -5.52 8.46 -7.81
C MET A 29 -5.09 7.14 -8.47
N SER A 30 -3.97 7.17 -9.20
CA SER A 30 -3.44 5.96 -9.86
C SER A 30 -3.01 4.91 -8.85
N GLY A 31 -2.38 5.33 -7.75
CA GLY A 31 -1.97 4.43 -6.66
C GLY A 31 -3.18 3.76 -6.01
N MET A 32 -4.25 4.53 -5.79
CA MET A 32 -5.49 3.97 -5.23
C MET A 32 -6.18 3.02 -6.21
N MET A 33 -6.05 3.26 -7.52
CA MET A 33 -6.59 2.33 -8.53
C MET A 33 -5.87 0.98 -8.52
N LEU A 34 -4.59 0.94 -8.15
CA LEU A 34 -3.84 -0.33 -8.04
C LEU A 34 -4.37 -1.23 -6.92
N ILE A 35 -5.12 -0.68 -5.97
CA ILE A 35 -5.69 -1.43 -4.85
C ILE A 35 -7.01 -2.12 -5.24
N LEU A 36 -7.67 -1.67 -6.32
CA LEU A 36 -9.00 -2.16 -6.70
C LEU A 36 -9.10 -3.69 -6.79
N PRO A 37 -8.14 -4.41 -7.41
CA PRO A 37 -8.27 -5.88 -7.46
C PRO A 37 -8.30 -6.51 -6.07
N VAL A 38 -7.51 -5.98 -5.13
CA VAL A 38 -7.44 -6.49 -3.75
C VAL A 38 -8.75 -6.23 -3.01
N THR A 39 -9.31 -5.02 -3.15
CA THR A 39 -10.57 -4.66 -2.50
C THR A 39 -11.77 -5.41 -3.12
N ILE A 40 -11.74 -5.69 -4.43
CA ILE A 40 -12.76 -6.50 -5.09
C ILE A 40 -12.76 -7.92 -4.50
N MET A 41 -11.58 -8.52 -4.33
CA MET A 41 -11.45 -9.86 -3.74
C MET A 41 -12.07 -9.88 -2.32
N SER A 42 -11.77 -8.87 -1.50
CA SER A 42 -12.33 -8.75 -0.16
C SER A 42 -13.84 -8.54 -0.18
N SER A 43 -14.34 -7.76 -1.14
CA SER A 43 -15.78 -7.50 -1.30
C SER A 43 -16.53 -8.77 -1.68
N VAL A 44 -15.99 -9.56 -2.60
CA VAL A 44 -16.58 -10.85 -3.00
C VAL A 44 -16.63 -11.78 -1.79
N ALA A 45 -15.55 -11.89 -1.02
CA ALA A 45 -15.50 -12.71 0.19
C ALA A 45 -16.57 -12.26 1.20
N THR A 46 -16.76 -10.93 1.34
CA THR A 46 -17.78 -10.36 2.22
C THR A 46 -19.19 -10.74 1.75
N LEU A 47 -19.47 -10.58 0.45
CA LEU A 47 -20.79 -10.91 -0.12
C LEU A 47 -21.14 -12.39 0.07
N VAL A 48 -20.16 -13.27 -0.16
CA VAL A 48 -20.35 -14.71 0.05
C VAL A 48 -20.60 -15.00 1.53
N LYS A 49 -19.83 -14.38 2.43
CA LYS A 49 -19.96 -14.59 3.88
C LYS A 49 -21.33 -14.17 4.40
N VAL A 50 -21.85 -12.99 3.96
CA VAL A 50 -23.08 -12.42 4.50
C VAL A 50 -24.33 -12.75 3.68
N PHE A 51 -24.24 -13.69 2.73
CA PHE A 51 -25.36 -14.05 1.87
C PHE A 51 -26.59 -14.43 2.71
N PRO A 52 -27.76 -13.73 2.54
CA PRO A 52 -28.90 -13.84 3.46
C PRO A 52 -29.79 -15.05 3.18
N PHE A 53 -29.27 -16.24 3.39
CA PHE A 53 -29.98 -17.50 3.23
C PHE A 53 -29.74 -18.36 4.47
N ALA A 54 -30.75 -18.56 5.29
CA ALA A 54 -30.61 -19.15 6.63
C ALA A 54 -29.93 -20.53 6.61
N PRO A 55 -30.33 -21.49 5.74
CA PRO A 55 -29.66 -22.80 5.70
C PRO A 55 -28.15 -22.69 5.38
N TYR A 56 -27.77 -21.71 4.54
CA TYR A 56 -26.37 -21.46 4.19
C TYR A 56 -25.60 -20.91 5.39
N GLN A 57 -26.20 -19.96 6.11
CA GLN A 57 -25.57 -19.38 7.31
C GLN A 57 -25.37 -20.46 8.39
N ASP A 58 -26.38 -21.33 8.61
CA ASP A 58 -26.27 -22.47 9.53
C ASP A 58 -25.14 -23.42 9.11
N PHE A 59 -25.01 -23.68 7.81
CA PHE A 59 -23.93 -24.52 7.26
C PHE A 59 -22.57 -23.91 7.54
N LEU A 60 -22.39 -22.60 7.28
CA LEU A 60 -21.13 -21.88 7.54
C LEU A 60 -20.73 -21.95 9.01
N LEU A 61 -21.71 -21.75 9.91
CA LEU A 61 -21.48 -21.77 11.35
C LEU A 61 -21.14 -23.17 11.86
N ARG A 62 -21.88 -24.18 11.42
CA ARG A 62 -21.66 -25.57 11.85
C ARG A 62 -20.26 -26.09 11.47
N HIS A 63 -19.76 -25.64 10.32
CA HIS A 63 -18.46 -26.11 9.80
C HIS A 63 -17.32 -25.12 10.03
N ASN A 64 -17.57 -24.05 10.80
CA ASN A 64 -16.56 -22.98 11.10
C ASN A 64 -15.95 -22.39 9.84
N LEU A 65 -16.73 -22.30 8.75
CA LEU A 65 -16.24 -21.81 7.46
C LEU A 65 -16.17 -20.27 7.42
N THR A 66 -16.84 -19.57 8.32
CA THR A 66 -16.81 -18.10 8.41
C THR A 66 -15.38 -17.57 8.51
N ARG A 67 -14.52 -18.30 9.25
CA ARG A 67 -13.11 -17.93 9.43
C ARG A 67 -12.34 -17.83 8.10
N PHE A 68 -12.65 -18.71 7.14
CA PHE A 68 -11.99 -18.69 5.83
C PHE A 68 -12.29 -17.40 5.07
N PHE A 69 -13.49 -16.85 5.22
CA PHE A 69 -13.88 -15.59 4.60
C PHE A 69 -13.33 -14.40 5.39
N ASP A 70 -13.19 -14.53 6.72
CA ASP A 70 -12.65 -13.45 7.56
C ASP A 70 -11.19 -13.15 7.25
N ILE A 71 -10.40 -14.16 6.87
CA ILE A 71 -8.97 -13.98 6.59
C ILE A 71 -8.74 -12.93 5.48
N PRO A 72 -9.27 -13.12 4.24
CA PRO A 72 -9.04 -12.10 3.20
C PRO A 72 -9.67 -10.75 3.54
N ILE A 73 -10.84 -10.73 4.19
CA ILE A 73 -11.49 -9.48 4.60
C ILE A 73 -10.60 -8.71 5.59
N THR A 74 -10.13 -9.39 6.62
CA THR A 74 -9.30 -8.80 7.68
C THR A 74 -7.98 -8.28 7.12
N PHE A 75 -7.28 -9.10 6.33
CA PHE A 75 -5.97 -8.71 5.80
C PHE A 75 -6.07 -7.59 4.77
N THR A 76 -7.15 -7.54 3.98
CA THR A 76 -7.35 -6.41 3.06
C THR A 76 -7.67 -5.12 3.83
N ASN A 77 -8.66 -5.16 4.72
CA ASN A 77 -9.14 -3.96 5.39
C ASN A 77 -8.12 -3.43 6.40
N ASN A 78 -7.49 -4.33 7.17
CA ASN A 78 -6.55 -3.91 8.23
C ASN A 78 -5.17 -3.55 7.67
N PHE A 79 -4.87 -3.85 6.40
CA PHE A 79 -3.58 -3.48 5.79
C PHE A 79 -3.75 -2.46 4.65
N LEU A 80 -4.92 -1.85 4.55
CA LEU A 80 -5.24 -0.93 3.46
C LEU A 80 -4.24 0.23 3.39
N ALA A 81 -3.89 0.84 4.53
CA ALA A 81 -2.95 1.96 4.56
C ALA A 81 -1.53 1.53 4.13
N VAL A 82 -1.11 0.31 4.49
CA VAL A 82 0.19 -0.24 4.09
C VAL A 82 0.27 -0.37 2.57
N ILE A 83 -0.81 -0.90 1.97
CA ILE A 83 -0.92 -1.08 0.51
C ILE A 83 -0.90 0.30 -0.18
N VAL A 84 -1.63 1.28 0.39
CA VAL A 84 -1.67 2.66 -0.14
C VAL A 84 -0.30 3.32 -0.05
N ALA A 85 0.42 3.16 1.08
CA ALA A 85 1.77 3.71 1.25
C ALA A 85 2.71 3.22 0.14
N PHE A 86 2.63 1.92 -0.21
CA PHE A 86 3.41 1.35 -1.30
C PHE A 86 2.95 1.86 -2.66
N SER A 87 1.64 1.72 -2.97
CA SER A 87 1.11 1.95 -4.33
C SER A 87 1.19 3.42 -4.75
N VAL A 88 0.93 4.35 -3.83
CA VAL A 88 1.02 5.80 -4.12
C VAL A 88 2.49 6.18 -4.37
N ALA A 89 3.42 5.69 -3.53
CA ALA A 89 4.84 5.95 -3.73
C ALA A 89 5.34 5.36 -5.05
N TYR A 90 4.89 4.15 -5.38
CA TYR A 90 5.21 3.47 -6.64
C TYR A 90 4.80 4.32 -7.85
N THR A 91 3.55 4.77 -7.87
CA THR A 91 3.04 5.58 -9.00
C THR A 91 3.69 6.95 -9.05
N LEU A 92 3.93 7.57 -7.89
CA LEU A 92 4.59 8.89 -7.83
C LEU A 92 6.03 8.80 -8.34
N ALA A 93 6.78 7.78 -7.93
CA ALA A 93 8.15 7.57 -8.40
C ALA A 93 8.20 7.37 -9.93
N LYS A 94 7.28 6.58 -10.47
CA LYS A 94 7.16 6.38 -11.92
C LYS A 94 6.89 7.69 -12.67
N ASN A 95 6.07 8.58 -12.07
CA ASN A 95 5.81 9.89 -12.66
C ASN A 95 7.02 10.84 -12.59
N PHE A 96 8.02 10.52 -11.76
CA PHE A 96 9.30 11.25 -11.69
C PHE A 96 10.45 10.51 -12.39
N ASP A 97 10.14 9.44 -13.12
CA ASP A 97 11.08 8.61 -13.89
C ASP A 97 12.18 7.99 -13.00
N VAL A 98 11.80 7.56 -11.78
CA VAL A 98 12.68 6.80 -10.88
C VAL A 98 12.03 5.46 -10.54
N ASP A 99 12.82 4.57 -9.90
CA ASP A 99 12.38 3.21 -9.59
C ASP A 99 11.17 3.22 -8.65
N GLY A 100 10.01 2.79 -9.18
CA GLY A 100 8.76 2.73 -8.43
C GLY A 100 8.78 1.68 -7.32
N PHE A 101 9.36 0.52 -7.59
CA PHE A 101 9.38 -0.58 -6.61
C PHE A 101 10.20 -0.20 -5.37
N MET A 102 11.40 0.34 -5.59
CA MET A 102 12.26 0.80 -4.48
C MET A 102 11.58 1.90 -3.68
N SER A 103 10.96 2.86 -4.38
CA SER A 103 10.22 3.95 -3.71
C SER A 103 9.06 3.40 -2.88
N GLY A 104 8.34 2.42 -3.43
CA GLY A 104 7.23 1.76 -2.72
C GLY A 104 7.69 1.08 -1.44
N LEU A 105 8.81 0.33 -1.50
CA LEU A 105 9.39 -0.34 -0.32
C LEU A 105 9.83 0.67 0.73
N ILE A 106 10.52 1.73 0.31
CA ILE A 106 10.99 2.79 1.22
C ILE A 106 9.80 3.43 1.93
N SER A 107 8.74 3.73 1.18
CA SER A 107 7.52 4.34 1.73
C SER A 107 6.84 3.39 2.73
N MET A 108 6.72 2.11 2.38
CA MET A 108 6.09 1.11 3.26
C MET A 108 6.84 0.99 4.59
N ILE A 109 8.17 0.90 4.54
CA ILE A 109 9.00 0.83 5.76
C ILE A 109 8.88 2.12 6.56
N SER A 110 8.91 3.28 5.87
CA SER A 110 8.75 4.59 6.54
C SER A 110 7.39 4.69 7.24
N PHE A 111 6.34 4.16 6.62
CA PHE A 111 5.00 4.12 7.21
C PHE A 111 5.00 3.29 8.51
N PHE A 112 5.63 2.10 8.49
CA PHE A 112 5.74 1.27 9.70
C PHE A 112 6.54 1.95 10.81
N ILE A 113 7.62 2.67 10.47
CA ILE A 113 8.44 3.40 11.45
C ILE A 113 7.60 4.46 12.18
N LEU A 114 6.67 5.09 11.46
CA LEU A 114 5.81 6.15 12.02
C LEU A 114 4.54 5.62 12.69
N THR A 115 4.25 4.32 12.54
CA THR A 115 3.05 3.70 13.09
C THR A 115 3.28 3.32 14.57
N PRO A 116 2.35 3.68 15.47
CA PRO A 116 2.47 3.26 16.88
C PRO A 116 2.47 1.73 17.01
N TYR A 117 3.31 1.24 17.90
CA TYR A 117 3.41 -0.19 18.17
C TYR A 117 3.55 -0.43 19.68
N ASP A 118 3.15 -1.60 20.12
CA ASP A 118 3.26 -2.02 21.53
C ASP A 118 4.32 -3.10 21.65
N LEU A 119 5.18 -2.96 22.66
CA LEU A 119 6.19 -3.96 22.97
C LEU A 119 5.62 -4.92 24.02
N GLY A 120 5.66 -6.20 23.71
CA GLY A 120 5.26 -7.26 24.64
C GLY A 120 6.42 -7.73 25.50
N GLU A 121 6.18 -8.80 26.24
CA GLU A 121 7.19 -9.39 27.14
C GLU A 121 8.34 -10.01 26.35
N ILE A 122 9.51 -10.04 27.00
CA ILE A 122 10.70 -10.69 26.43
C ILE A 122 10.56 -12.20 26.66
N GLY A 123 10.38 -12.93 25.59
CA GLY A 123 10.30 -14.39 25.60
C GLY A 123 11.58 -15.05 25.12
N PRO A 124 11.60 -16.38 25.05
CA PRO A 124 12.79 -17.13 24.60
C PRO A 124 13.25 -16.79 23.17
N LEU A 125 12.33 -16.30 22.32
CA LEU A 125 12.61 -15.95 20.92
C LEU A 125 12.82 -14.45 20.71
N GLY A 126 12.96 -13.69 21.81
CA GLY A 126 13.13 -12.24 21.78
C GLY A 126 11.89 -11.51 22.25
N GLN A 127 11.92 -10.19 22.14
CA GLN A 127 10.80 -9.36 22.55
C GLN A 127 9.74 -9.33 21.43
N SER A 128 8.49 -9.65 21.79
CA SER A 128 7.39 -9.55 20.84
C SER A 128 6.97 -8.09 20.65
N PHE A 129 6.46 -7.76 19.48
CA PHE A 129 5.86 -6.46 19.24
C PHE A 129 4.56 -6.66 18.46
N SER A 130 3.62 -5.75 18.65
CA SER A 130 2.36 -5.77 17.93
C SER A 130 1.98 -4.37 17.46
N ILE A 131 1.39 -4.31 16.30
CA ILE A 131 0.89 -3.05 15.73
C ILE A 131 -0.63 -3.14 15.69
N PRO A 132 -1.35 -2.24 16.40
CA PRO A 132 -2.81 -2.26 16.34
C PRO A 132 -3.31 -2.06 14.90
N GLY A 133 -4.14 -3.01 14.42
CA GLY A 133 -4.61 -3.04 13.04
C GLY A 133 -5.33 -1.78 12.60
N GLN A 134 -5.90 -1.03 13.54
CA GLN A 134 -6.60 0.22 13.25
C GLN A 134 -5.70 1.24 12.54
N TRP A 135 -4.40 1.28 12.88
CA TRP A 135 -3.44 2.21 12.28
C TRP A 135 -2.98 1.78 10.89
N LEU A 136 -3.06 0.47 10.60
CA LEU A 136 -2.67 -0.09 9.31
C LEU A 136 -3.82 -0.02 8.28
N GLY A 137 -5.06 0.14 8.76
CA GLY A 137 -6.27 0.20 7.96
C GLY A 137 -6.71 1.61 7.61
N PRO A 138 -8.04 1.85 7.48
CA PRO A 138 -8.54 3.14 6.99
C PRO A 138 -8.09 4.36 7.79
N MET A 139 -7.88 4.22 9.10
CA MET A 139 -7.43 5.34 9.94
C MET A 139 -6.03 5.81 9.58
N GLY A 140 -5.19 4.91 9.05
CA GLY A 140 -3.82 5.23 8.64
C GLY A 140 -3.68 5.77 7.22
N LEU A 141 -4.78 5.84 6.44
CA LEU A 141 -4.72 6.23 5.02
C LEU A 141 -4.10 7.60 4.79
N PHE A 142 -4.48 8.59 5.59
CA PHE A 142 -3.94 9.94 5.45
C PHE A 142 -2.43 9.95 5.68
N THR A 143 -2.00 9.29 6.76
CA THR A 143 -0.56 9.14 7.08
C THR A 143 0.17 8.42 5.95
N ALA A 144 -0.43 7.35 5.42
CA ALA A 144 0.15 6.56 4.32
C ALA A 144 0.41 7.43 3.07
N ILE A 145 -0.57 8.27 2.70
CA ILE A 145 -0.44 9.17 1.54
C ILE A 145 0.67 10.20 1.77
N LEU A 146 0.70 10.82 2.97
CA LEU A 146 1.73 11.81 3.32
C LEU A 146 3.13 11.18 3.29
N VAL A 147 3.26 10.00 3.90
CA VAL A 147 4.54 9.26 3.94
C VAL A 147 4.97 8.91 2.51
N ALA A 148 4.04 8.45 1.67
CA ALA A 148 4.34 8.09 0.27
C ALA A 148 4.89 9.29 -0.49
N ILE A 149 4.30 10.46 -0.32
CA ILE A 149 4.75 11.69 -1.00
C ILE A 149 6.13 12.10 -0.49
N ILE A 150 6.30 12.18 0.84
CA ILE A 150 7.56 12.68 1.45
C ILE A 150 8.72 11.73 1.14
N SER A 151 8.53 10.42 1.38
CA SER A 151 9.58 9.41 1.15
C SER A 151 9.99 9.36 -0.32
N THR A 152 9.02 9.42 -1.24
CA THR A 152 9.29 9.41 -2.68
C THR A 152 10.07 10.67 -3.08
N ARG A 153 9.70 11.86 -2.57
CA ARG A 153 10.42 13.10 -2.87
C ARG A 153 11.86 13.04 -2.39
N ILE A 154 12.10 12.48 -1.21
CA ILE A 154 13.46 12.27 -0.68
C ILE A 154 14.22 11.31 -1.60
N PHE A 155 13.60 10.18 -1.98
CA PHE A 155 14.20 9.18 -2.86
C PHE A 155 14.56 9.79 -4.23
N VAL A 156 13.65 10.57 -4.83
CA VAL A 156 13.89 11.27 -6.10
C VAL A 156 15.09 12.22 -5.98
N ALA A 157 15.13 13.00 -4.89
CA ALA A 157 16.23 13.97 -4.66
C ALA A 157 17.58 13.27 -4.54
N ILE A 158 17.63 12.14 -3.82
CA ILE A 158 18.85 11.33 -3.63
C ILE A 158 19.29 10.74 -4.97
N THR A 159 18.35 10.17 -5.72
CA THR A 159 18.62 9.53 -7.02
C THR A 159 19.16 10.55 -8.04
N ARG A 160 18.52 11.74 -8.10
CA ARG A 160 18.92 12.79 -9.06
C ARG A 160 20.28 13.42 -8.74
N LYS A 161 20.67 13.43 -7.46
CA LYS A 161 21.98 13.93 -7.04
C LYS A 161 23.13 12.93 -7.29
N GLY A 162 22.81 11.77 -7.89
CA GLY A 162 23.81 10.74 -8.18
C GLY A 162 24.33 10.00 -6.95
N LEU A 163 23.67 10.19 -5.82
CA LEU A 163 23.97 9.43 -4.59
C LEU A 163 23.33 8.04 -4.70
N ILE A 164 23.54 7.40 -5.87
CA ILE A 164 23.09 6.02 -6.06
C ILE A 164 24.07 5.16 -5.26
N ILE A 165 23.64 4.66 -4.16
CA ILE A 165 24.34 3.61 -3.43
C ILE A 165 24.33 2.41 -4.37
N LYS A 166 25.56 2.17 -5.00
CA LYS A 166 25.73 1.00 -5.84
C LYS A 166 25.59 -0.29 -5.00
N UNK A 167 24.89 -0.26 -4.23
CA UNK A 167 24.53 -1.36 -3.35
C UNK A 167 23.86 -2.52 -4.00
N UNK A 168 23.27 -2.26 -4.96
CA UNK A 168 22.62 -3.31 -5.72
C UNK A 168 23.64 -4.02 -6.58
N UNK A 169 24.41 -3.36 -6.94
CA UNK A 169 25.48 -3.88 -7.73
C UNK A 169 26.42 -4.66 -6.85
N UNK A 170 26.62 -4.22 -5.82
CA UNK A 170 27.44 -4.87 -4.89
C UNK A 170 26.81 -6.10 -4.29
N UNK A 171 25.73 -6.02 -4.10
CA UNK A 171 25.02 -7.16 -3.64
C UNK A 171 24.89 -8.22 -4.69
N UNK A 172 24.77 -7.79 -5.71
CA UNK A 172 24.67 -8.70 -6.82
C UNK A 172 26.02 -9.29 -7.14
N UNK A 173 26.85 -8.62 -6.99
CA UNK A 173 28.19 -9.05 -7.17
C UNK A 173 28.61 -10.00 -6.05
N UNK A 174 28.19 -9.66 -5.05
CA UNK A 174 28.44 -10.49 -3.92
C UNK A 174 27.70 -11.79 -3.95
N UNK A 175 26.66 -11.70 -4.41
CA UNK A 175 25.89 -12.89 -4.56
C UNK A 175 26.35 -13.73 -5.71
N UNK A 176 26.79 -13.14 -6.52
CA UNK A 176 27.34 -13.84 -7.66
C UNK A 176 28.67 -14.43 -7.31
N UNK A 177 29.29 -13.82 -6.62
CA UNK A 177 30.53 -14.32 -6.16
C UNK A 177 30.36 -15.46 -5.19
N UNK A 178 29.43 -15.32 -4.53
CA UNK A 178 29.13 -16.41 -3.64
C UNK A 178 28.61 -17.63 -4.34
N UNK A 179 28.01 -17.39 -5.30
CA UNK A 179 27.55 -18.49 -6.10
C UNK A 179 28.60 -19.14 -6.90
N UNK A 180 29.38 -18.45 -7.21
CA UNK A 180 30.49 -18.96 -7.94
C UNK A 180 31.48 -19.76 -7.08
N UNK A 181 31.49 -19.38 -6.09
CA UNK A 181 32.32 -20.07 -5.18
C UNK A 181 31.81 -21.41 -4.75
N ARG A 182 30.59 -21.54 -4.74
CA ARG A 182 29.96 -22.81 -4.32
C ARG A 182 30.02 -23.91 -5.39
N SER A 183 30.20 -23.59 -6.59
CA SER A 183 30.21 -24.55 -7.68
C SER A 183 31.60 -25.16 -7.95
N LEU A 184 32.58 -24.70 -7.23
CA LEU A 184 33.97 -25.18 -7.42
C LEU A 184 34.39 -26.23 -6.34
N HIS A 185 33.44 -26.61 -5.47
CA HIS A 185 33.62 -27.67 -4.48
C HIS A 185 32.63 -28.82 -4.73
#